data_bfb01cab220606dee7a87a61bc7eaf99
#
_entry.id   bfb01cab220606dee7a87a61bc7eaf99
#
_cell.length_a   1.000
_cell.length_b   1.000
_cell.length_c   1.000
_cell.angle_alpha   90.00
_cell.angle_beta   90.00
_cell.angle_gamma   90.00
#
_symmetry.space_group_name_H-M   'P 1'
#
loop_
_entity.id
_entity.type
_entity.pdbx_description
1 polymer ?
#
loop_
_entity_poly.entity_id
_entity_poly.type
_entity_poly.pdbx_seq_one_letter_code
_entity_poly.pdbx_strand_id
1 'polypeptide(L)'
;MPTTEPTRVLETTQLVKAFGGLIAVNKVDFHADENEIVGLIGPNGAGKTTLFNAITGVYGPTSGTIRFKGREIAGMLPSKVTKLGVARTFQNIRLFNEMTALENIMVGRHCRTHSGVLRVVLRTPLATREEKDVHDRSLALLGYVGLGGHADELAKNLPYGSQRRLEIARAMATEPALLFLDEPAAGMNPQETAALLRLIRQIRDEGMTIILIEHDMKVVMGSSDRIVVLDHGEKIAEGSPDVVRNDAKVIEAYLGKGA
;
A
#
# COMPACT_ATOMS: atom_id res chain seq x y z
N MET A 1 10.72 -30.00 -12.77
CA MET A 1 10.13 -28.74 -13.22
C MET A 1 11.07 -27.65 -12.77
N PRO A 2 11.51 -26.72 -13.61
CA PRO A 2 12.36 -25.63 -13.16
C PRO A 2 11.55 -24.79 -12.16
N THR A 3 12.02 -24.70 -10.94
CA THR A 3 11.55 -23.72 -9.96
C THR A 3 12.00 -22.36 -10.46
N THR A 4 11.11 -21.64 -11.17
CA THR A 4 11.33 -20.23 -11.45
C THR A 4 11.44 -19.52 -10.11
N GLU A 5 12.61 -18.92 -9.84
CA GLU A 5 12.76 -18.03 -8.69
C GLU A 5 11.66 -16.97 -8.74
N PRO A 6 11.00 -16.67 -7.61
CA PRO A 6 9.94 -15.68 -7.58
C PRO A 6 10.47 -14.34 -8.08
N THR A 7 9.72 -13.69 -8.97
CA THR A 7 10.11 -12.40 -9.55
C THR A 7 9.94 -11.30 -8.51
N ARG A 8 11.04 -10.67 -8.11
CA ARG A 8 11.01 -9.55 -7.15
C ARG A 8 10.40 -8.31 -7.76
N VAL A 9 9.34 -7.81 -7.12
CA VAL A 9 8.70 -6.53 -7.46
C VAL A 9 9.37 -5.37 -6.76
N LEU A 10 9.72 -5.54 -5.49
CA LEU A 10 10.40 -4.55 -4.67
C LEU A 10 11.59 -5.18 -3.95
N GLU A 11 12.70 -4.45 -3.89
CA GLU A 11 13.88 -4.83 -3.13
C GLU A 11 14.54 -3.61 -2.50
N THR A 12 14.90 -3.70 -1.22
CA THR A 12 15.81 -2.76 -0.57
C THR A 12 17.07 -3.48 -0.14
N THR A 13 18.22 -2.87 -0.33
CA THR A 13 19.51 -3.44 0.06
C THR A 13 20.24 -2.48 0.97
N GLN A 14 20.55 -2.93 2.20
CA GLN A 14 21.27 -2.20 3.24
C GLN A 14 20.69 -0.78 3.45
N LEU A 15 19.36 -0.68 3.45
CA LEU A 15 18.67 0.59 3.51
C LEU A 15 18.84 1.24 4.88
N VAL A 16 19.33 2.48 4.87
CA VAL A 16 19.48 3.30 6.09
C VAL A 16 18.70 4.59 5.94
N LYS A 17 17.98 4.96 6.99
CA LYS A 17 17.40 6.30 7.14
C LYS A 17 17.69 6.86 8.50
N ALA A 18 18.43 7.97 8.52
CA ALA A 18 18.72 8.73 9.72
C ALA A 18 18.06 10.13 9.67
N PHE A 19 17.71 10.65 10.83
CA PHE A 19 17.22 12.00 11.06
C PHE A 19 18.11 12.63 12.16
N GLY A 20 19.06 13.46 11.75
CA GLY A 20 20.09 13.94 12.67
C GLY A 20 20.86 12.77 13.30
N GLY A 21 20.88 12.69 14.62
CA GLY A 21 21.53 11.58 15.37
C GLY A 21 20.71 10.29 15.51
N LEU A 22 19.42 10.29 15.11
CA LEU A 22 18.55 9.11 15.25
C LEU A 22 18.55 8.29 13.95
N ILE A 23 18.96 7.03 14.05
CA ILE A 23 18.83 6.05 12.94
C ILE A 23 17.47 5.36 13.09
N ALA A 24 16.52 5.71 12.22
CA ALA A 24 15.16 5.17 12.26
C ALA A 24 14.98 3.89 11.43
N VAL A 25 15.86 3.66 10.43
CA VAL A 25 15.99 2.42 9.66
C VAL A 25 17.48 2.13 9.54
N ASN A 26 17.92 0.95 9.91
CA ASN A 26 19.33 0.58 9.99
C ASN A 26 19.61 -0.68 9.16
N LYS A 27 20.23 -0.51 8.00
CA LYS A 27 20.68 -1.58 7.09
C LYS A 27 19.61 -2.65 6.81
N VAL A 28 18.37 -2.20 6.54
CA VAL A 28 17.26 -3.12 6.30
C VAL A 28 17.30 -3.65 4.88
N ASP A 29 17.41 -4.97 4.76
CA ASP A 29 17.18 -5.73 3.53
C ASP A 29 15.73 -6.23 3.55
N PHE A 30 14.92 -5.75 2.60
CA PHE A 30 13.50 -6.07 2.48
C PHE A 30 13.16 -6.35 1.02
N HIS A 31 12.26 -7.29 0.77
CA HIS A 31 11.76 -7.54 -0.58
C HIS A 31 10.27 -7.86 -0.57
N ALA A 32 9.64 -7.76 -1.73
CA ALA A 32 8.31 -8.29 -2.01
C ALA A 32 8.32 -8.93 -3.40
N ASP A 33 7.81 -10.15 -3.48
CA ASP A 33 7.70 -10.91 -4.72
C ASP A 33 6.35 -10.66 -5.41
N GLU A 34 6.22 -11.05 -6.68
CA GLU A 34 4.96 -10.92 -7.42
C GLU A 34 3.84 -11.73 -6.73
N ASN A 35 2.65 -11.12 -6.66
CA ASN A 35 1.44 -11.76 -6.12
C ASN A 35 1.55 -12.20 -4.66
N GLU A 36 2.33 -11.48 -3.87
CA GLU A 36 2.55 -11.75 -2.46
C GLU A 36 1.89 -10.67 -1.58
N ILE A 37 1.35 -11.06 -0.42
CA ILE A 37 1.01 -10.15 0.67
C ILE A 37 2.12 -10.24 1.72
N VAL A 38 2.94 -9.19 1.81
CA VAL A 38 3.98 -9.06 2.84
C VAL A 38 3.47 -8.23 4.01
N GLY A 39 3.33 -8.84 5.17
CA GLY A 39 3.06 -8.13 6.43
C GLY A 39 4.34 -7.47 6.96
N LEU A 40 4.29 -6.19 7.27
CA LEU A 40 5.37 -5.47 7.96
C LEU A 40 4.90 -5.07 9.35
N ILE A 41 5.45 -5.71 10.38
CA ILE A 41 5.05 -5.52 11.77
C ILE A 41 6.22 -5.07 12.64
N GLY A 42 5.93 -4.75 13.88
CA GLY A 42 6.90 -4.35 14.90
C GLY A 42 6.29 -3.36 15.90
N PRO A 43 6.94 -3.13 17.05
CA PRO A 43 6.49 -2.17 18.04
C PRO A 43 6.36 -0.74 17.50
N ASN A 44 5.75 0.15 18.28
CA ASN A 44 5.74 1.57 17.97
C ASN A 44 7.17 2.12 17.97
N GLY A 45 7.52 2.90 16.96
CA GLY A 45 8.89 3.39 16.80
C GLY A 45 9.87 2.41 16.13
N ALA A 46 9.46 1.19 15.75
CA ALA A 46 10.32 0.20 15.10
C ALA A 46 10.84 0.59 13.71
N GLY A 47 10.41 1.71 13.14
CA GLY A 47 10.87 2.17 11.82
C GLY A 47 9.96 1.83 10.63
N LYS A 48 8.82 1.14 10.84
CA LYS A 48 7.89 0.71 9.78
C LYS A 48 7.47 1.85 8.85
N THR A 49 6.89 2.91 9.40
CA THR A 49 6.44 4.09 8.63
C THR A 49 7.62 4.81 7.96
N THR A 50 8.80 4.78 8.60
CA THR A 50 10.02 5.36 8.02
C THR A 50 10.46 4.57 6.78
N LEU A 51 10.48 3.24 6.85
CA LEU A 51 10.78 2.37 5.71
C LEU A 51 9.78 2.60 4.56
N PHE A 52 8.49 2.63 4.86
CA PHE A 52 7.43 2.92 3.89
C PHE A 52 7.61 4.27 3.19
N ASN A 53 7.88 5.32 3.99
CA ASN A 53 8.07 6.66 3.47
C ASN A 53 9.32 6.77 2.58
N ALA A 54 10.40 6.04 2.91
CA ALA A 54 11.59 5.99 2.08
C ALA A 54 11.31 5.30 0.74
N ILE A 55 10.60 4.17 0.74
CA ILE A 55 10.25 3.43 -0.48
C ILE A 55 9.30 4.24 -1.36
N THR A 56 8.30 4.90 -0.77
CA THR A 56 7.29 5.68 -1.52
C THR A 56 7.74 7.08 -1.91
N GLY A 57 9.01 7.44 -1.59
CA GLY A 57 9.64 8.69 -2.04
C GLY A 57 9.24 9.94 -1.25
N VAL A 58 8.60 9.78 -0.07
CA VAL A 58 8.29 10.92 0.82
C VAL A 58 9.59 11.61 1.27
N TYR A 59 10.63 10.82 1.50
CA TYR A 59 12.01 11.30 1.68
C TYR A 59 13.00 10.26 1.15
N GLY A 60 14.18 10.72 0.73
CA GLY A 60 15.25 9.82 0.29
C GLY A 60 15.88 9.05 1.44
N PRO A 61 16.42 7.84 1.20
CA PRO A 61 17.26 7.14 2.16
C PRO A 61 18.55 7.93 2.44
N THR A 62 19.20 7.65 3.57
CA THR A 62 20.53 8.17 3.91
C THR A 62 21.59 7.37 3.15
N SER A 63 21.42 6.05 3.04
CA SER A 63 22.24 5.14 2.23
C SER A 63 21.48 3.87 1.90
N GLY A 64 22.05 3.00 1.10
CA GLY A 64 21.42 1.79 0.58
C GLY A 64 20.65 2.04 -0.73
N THR A 65 20.02 1.01 -1.27
CA THR A 65 19.31 1.08 -2.55
C THR A 65 17.86 0.66 -2.38
N ILE A 66 16.98 1.18 -3.25
CA ILE A 66 15.57 0.78 -3.36
C ILE A 66 15.29 0.52 -4.83
N ARG A 67 14.93 -0.72 -5.16
CA ARG A 67 14.62 -1.11 -6.54
C ARG A 67 13.18 -1.57 -6.66
N PHE A 68 12.48 -1.05 -7.66
CA PHE A 68 11.16 -1.48 -8.04
C PHE A 68 11.21 -2.04 -9.47
N LYS A 69 10.86 -3.32 -9.64
CA LYS A 69 10.99 -4.06 -10.90
C LYS A 69 12.40 -3.87 -11.52
N GLY A 70 13.43 -4.04 -10.70
CA GLY A 70 14.85 -3.89 -11.10
C GLY A 70 15.34 -2.45 -11.29
N ARG A 71 14.43 -1.45 -11.32
CA ARG A 71 14.78 -0.04 -11.50
C ARG A 71 15.03 0.63 -10.15
N GLU A 72 16.15 1.37 -10.04
CA GLU A 72 16.42 2.19 -8.86
C GLU A 72 15.41 3.35 -8.74
N ILE A 73 14.79 3.47 -7.55
CA ILE A 73 13.78 4.51 -7.25
C ILE A 73 14.12 5.35 -6.02
N ALA A 74 15.25 5.08 -5.36
CA ALA A 74 15.68 5.82 -4.17
C ALA A 74 15.74 7.33 -4.43
N GLY A 75 15.12 8.12 -3.55
CA GLY A 75 15.09 9.58 -3.68
C GLY A 75 14.21 10.14 -4.81
N MET A 76 13.46 9.30 -5.52
CA MET A 76 12.46 9.78 -6.49
C MET A 76 11.28 10.44 -5.77
N LEU A 77 10.68 11.46 -6.39
CA LEU A 77 9.46 12.09 -5.90
C LEU A 77 8.28 11.09 -5.89
N PRO A 78 7.36 11.17 -4.92
CA PRO A 78 6.19 10.27 -4.82
C PRO A 78 5.39 10.16 -6.11
N SER A 79 5.18 11.28 -6.82
CA SER A 79 4.45 11.29 -8.10
C SER A 79 5.15 10.47 -9.20
N LYS A 80 6.49 10.42 -9.20
CA LYS A 80 7.26 9.58 -10.13
C LYS A 80 7.17 8.10 -9.74
N VAL A 81 7.26 7.81 -8.44
CA VAL A 81 7.12 6.44 -7.88
C VAL A 81 5.73 5.89 -8.20
N THR A 82 4.66 6.71 -8.05
CA THR A 82 3.29 6.32 -8.41
C THR A 82 3.14 6.05 -9.91
N LYS A 83 3.74 6.87 -10.78
CA LYS A 83 3.73 6.64 -12.23
C LYS A 83 4.42 5.35 -12.64
N LEU A 84 5.41 4.87 -11.87
CA LEU A 84 6.05 3.59 -12.11
C LEU A 84 5.19 2.40 -11.70
N GLY A 85 4.14 2.60 -10.91
CA GLY A 85 3.22 1.55 -10.50
C GLY A 85 3.28 1.19 -9.01
N VAL A 86 3.69 2.10 -8.15
CA VAL A 86 3.62 1.96 -6.69
C VAL A 86 2.52 2.87 -6.15
N ALA A 87 1.50 2.31 -5.53
CA ALA A 87 0.44 3.08 -4.88
C ALA A 87 0.46 2.88 -3.36
N ARG A 88 -0.15 3.82 -2.64
CA ARG A 88 -0.20 3.82 -1.18
C ARG A 88 -1.51 4.38 -0.67
N THR A 89 -2.07 3.75 0.38
CA THR A 89 -3.05 4.38 1.27
C THR A 89 -2.33 5.06 2.44
N PHE A 90 -3.05 5.83 3.23
CA PHE A 90 -2.50 6.51 4.41
C PHE A 90 -3.18 6.01 5.68
N GLN A 91 -2.49 6.08 6.82
CA GLN A 91 -3.04 5.72 8.13
C GLN A 91 -4.34 6.49 8.42
N ASN A 92 -4.34 7.80 8.23
CA ASN A 92 -5.55 8.61 8.26
C ASN A 92 -6.16 8.67 6.85
N ILE A 93 -7.44 8.38 6.73
CA ILE A 93 -8.18 8.44 5.48
C ILE A 93 -8.01 9.84 4.85
N ARG A 94 -7.54 9.88 3.60
CA ARG A 94 -7.32 11.12 2.85
C ARG A 94 -8.21 11.18 1.61
N LEU A 95 -9.52 11.13 1.81
CA LEU A 95 -10.49 11.34 0.74
C LEU A 95 -10.74 12.83 0.51
N PHE A 96 -11.18 13.15 -0.69
CA PHE A 96 -11.74 14.46 -1.00
C PHE A 96 -13.17 14.48 -0.51
N ASN A 97 -13.39 15.02 0.69
CA ASN A 97 -14.65 14.92 1.43
C ASN A 97 -15.87 15.51 0.70
N GLU A 98 -15.66 16.57 -0.07
CA GLU A 98 -16.70 17.28 -0.82
C GLU A 98 -16.88 16.75 -2.25
N MET A 99 -16.14 15.68 -2.61
CA MET A 99 -16.32 14.94 -3.86
C MET A 99 -17.11 13.66 -3.61
N THR A 100 -17.82 13.19 -4.63
CA THR A 100 -18.51 11.90 -4.61
C THR A 100 -17.52 10.73 -4.53
N ALA A 101 -18.03 9.54 -4.23
CA ALA A 101 -17.23 8.32 -4.24
C ALA A 101 -16.60 8.07 -5.62
N LEU A 102 -17.39 8.27 -6.69
CA LEU A 102 -16.90 8.12 -8.06
C LEU A 102 -15.80 9.14 -8.40
N GLU A 103 -16.02 10.42 -8.09
CA GLU A 103 -15.03 11.48 -8.35
C GLU A 103 -13.71 11.24 -7.62
N ASN A 104 -13.75 10.70 -6.39
CA ASN A 104 -12.54 10.32 -5.66
C ASN A 104 -11.70 9.28 -6.43
N ILE A 105 -12.33 8.28 -7.03
CA ILE A 105 -11.62 7.26 -7.83
C ILE A 105 -11.10 7.88 -9.13
N MET A 106 -11.90 8.73 -9.80
CA MET A 106 -11.50 9.41 -11.03
C MET A 106 -10.24 10.27 -10.82
N VAL A 107 -10.11 10.96 -9.67
CA VAL A 107 -8.88 11.67 -9.31
C VAL A 107 -7.68 10.73 -9.24
N GLY A 108 -7.84 9.52 -8.68
CA GLY A 108 -6.78 8.51 -8.68
C GLY A 108 -6.29 8.16 -10.10
N ARG A 109 -7.18 8.08 -11.07
CA ARG A 109 -6.82 7.79 -12.47
C ARG A 109 -6.11 8.93 -13.20
N HIS A 110 -6.15 10.15 -12.68
CA HIS A 110 -5.54 11.30 -13.36
C HIS A 110 -4.04 11.09 -13.70
N CYS A 111 -3.31 10.31 -12.92
CA CYS A 111 -1.91 9.99 -13.21
C CYS A 111 -1.73 9.12 -14.49
N ARG A 112 -2.80 8.51 -15.02
CA ARG A 112 -2.85 7.68 -16.22
C ARG A 112 -3.45 8.40 -17.43
N THR A 113 -3.98 9.62 -17.26
CA THR A 113 -4.52 10.40 -18.37
C THR A 113 -3.41 11.15 -19.11
N HIS A 114 -3.59 11.30 -20.41
CA HIS A 114 -2.61 11.95 -21.30
C HIS A 114 -3.16 13.23 -21.93
N SER A 115 -4.45 13.54 -21.76
CA SER A 115 -5.06 14.76 -22.31
C SER A 115 -4.63 15.98 -21.51
N GLY A 116 -3.86 16.85 -22.16
CA GLY A 116 -3.48 18.15 -21.59
C GLY A 116 -4.70 19.08 -21.48
N VAL A 117 -4.59 20.11 -20.61
CA VAL A 117 -5.64 21.09 -20.32
C VAL A 117 -6.32 21.68 -21.59
N LEU A 118 -5.52 21.99 -22.61
CA LEU A 118 -6.04 22.53 -23.89
C LEU A 118 -7.00 21.56 -24.60
N ARG A 119 -6.72 20.24 -24.59
CA ARG A 119 -7.57 19.24 -25.23
C ARG A 119 -8.89 19.03 -24.48
N VAL A 120 -8.84 19.12 -23.15
CA VAL A 120 -10.03 19.03 -22.28
C VAL A 120 -10.93 20.26 -22.49
N VAL A 121 -10.35 21.48 -22.51
CA VAL A 121 -11.10 22.73 -22.74
C VAL A 121 -11.75 22.75 -24.13
N LEU A 122 -11.06 22.25 -25.17
CA LEU A 122 -11.56 22.18 -26.54
C LEU A 122 -12.51 20.99 -26.79
N ARG A 123 -12.78 20.16 -25.77
CA ARG A 123 -13.64 18.96 -25.84
C ARG A 123 -13.34 18.09 -27.08
N THR A 124 -12.06 17.86 -27.34
CA THR A 124 -11.68 17.04 -28.49
C THR A 124 -12.24 15.61 -28.36
N PRO A 125 -12.54 14.92 -29.50
CA PRO A 125 -13.05 13.53 -29.44
C PRO A 125 -12.16 12.57 -28.63
N LEU A 126 -10.84 12.82 -28.60
CA LEU A 126 -9.89 12.06 -27.80
C LEU A 126 -10.09 12.31 -26.29
N ALA A 127 -10.23 13.58 -25.89
CA ALA A 127 -10.47 13.93 -24.49
C ALA A 127 -11.81 13.34 -23.99
N THR A 128 -12.87 13.42 -24.81
CA THR A 128 -14.18 12.86 -24.44
C THR A 128 -14.14 11.32 -24.32
N ARG A 129 -13.38 10.63 -25.17
CA ARG A 129 -13.19 9.17 -25.05
C ARG A 129 -12.38 8.80 -23.80
N GLU A 130 -11.33 9.55 -23.51
CA GLU A 130 -10.51 9.34 -22.33
C GLU A 130 -11.33 9.59 -21.04
N GLU A 131 -12.13 10.66 -21.00
CA GLU A 131 -13.03 10.96 -19.90
C GLU A 131 -14.05 9.84 -19.66
N LYS A 132 -14.65 9.31 -20.73
CA LYS A 132 -15.55 8.17 -20.65
C LYS A 132 -14.83 6.92 -20.13
N ASP A 133 -13.63 6.59 -20.61
CA ASP A 133 -12.84 5.46 -20.13
C ASP A 133 -12.50 5.61 -18.62
N VAL A 134 -12.10 6.81 -18.20
CA VAL A 134 -11.87 7.12 -16.78
C VAL A 134 -13.13 6.89 -15.95
N HIS A 135 -14.27 7.39 -16.41
CA HIS A 135 -15.56 7.22 -15.74
C HIS A 135 -15.96 5.74 -15.62
N ASP A 136 -15.97 5.01 -16.75
CA ASP A 136 -16.43 3.62 -16.79
C ASP A 136 -15.53 2.69 -15.93
N ARG A 137 -14.21 2.87 -16.00
CA ARG A 137 -13.27 2.13 -15.15
C ARG A 137 -13.38 2.51 -13.66
N SER A 138 -13.67 3.77 -13.37
CA SER A 138 -13.89 4.20 -11.97
C SER A 138 -15.16 3.60 -11.40
N LEU A 139 -16.25 3.51 -12.19
CA LEU A 139 -17.47 2.79 -11.79
C LEU A 139 -17.22 1.30 -11.55
N ALA A 140 -16.46 0.66 -12.44
CA ALA A 140 -16.07 -0.75 -12.27
C ALA A 140 -15.29 -0.98 -10.96
N LEU A 141 -14.31 -0.11 -10.65
CA LEU A 141 -13.57 -0.17 -9.39
C LEU A 141 -14.46 0.08 -8.17
N LEU A 142 -15.41 1.00 -8.28
CA LEU A 142 -16.38 1.26 -7.21
C LEU A 142 -17.24 0.02 -6.93
N GLY A 143 -17.71 -0.65 -8.00
CA GLY A 143 -18.41 -1.94 -7.90
C GLY A 143 -17.53 -3.02 -7.29
N TYR A 144 -16.27 -3.10 -7.71
CA TYR A 144 -15.28 -4.07 -7.23
C TYR A 144 -15.07 -4.02 -5.72
N VAL A 145 -14.98 -2.82 -5.13
CA VAL A 145 -14.84 -2.66 -3.68
C VAL A 145 -16.18 -2.70 -2.93
N GLY A 146 -17.28 -3.04 -3.63
CA GLY A 146 -18.61 -3.19 -3.03
C GLY A 146 -19.30 -1.85 -2.71
N LEU A 147 -19.00 -0.80 -3.47
CA LEU A 147 -19.59 0.54 -3.31
C LEU A 147 -20.37 1.01 -4.54
N GLY A 148 -20.75 0.11 -5.46
CA GLY A 148 -21.42 0.47 -6.73
C GLY A 148 -22.71 1.26 -6.57
N GLY A 149 -23.46 1.06 -5.48
CA GLY A 149 -24.68 1.82 -5.18
C GLY A 149 -24.46 3.21 -4.57
N HIS A 150 -23.20 3.63 -4.35
CA HIS A 150 -22.83 4.88 -3.66
C HIS A 150 -22.07 5.86 -4.58
N ALA A 151 -22.18 5.71 -5.89
CA ALA A 151 -21.36 6.46 -6.86
C ALA A 151 -21.49 7.98 -6.67
N ASP A 152 -22.71 8.46 -6.47
CA ASP A 152 -23.03 9.88 -6.35
C ASP A 152 -23.04 10.39 -4.88
N GLU A 153 -22.72 9.50 -3.92
CA GLU A 153 -22.68 9.87 -2.51
C GLU A 153 -21.37 10.59 -2.18
N LEU A 154 -21.44 11.69 -1.43
CA LEU A 154 -20.25 12.41 -0.96
C LEU A 154 -19.42 11.50 -0.06
N ALA A 155 -18.10 11.48 -0.27
CA ALA A 155 -17.20 10.61 0.47
C ALA A 155 -17.31 10.76 1.99
N LYS A 156 -17.55 11.98 2.50
CA LYS A 156 -17.75 12.25 3.94
C LYS A 156 -18.99 11.60 4.54
N ASN A 157 -20.01 11.27 3.73
CA ASN A 157 -21.27 10.67 4.19
C ASN A 157 -21.19 9.14 4.28
N LEU A 158 -20.19 8.52 3.65
CA LEU A 158 -20.00 7.09 3.70
C LEU A 158 -19.61 6.63 5.13
N PRO A 159 -20.07 5.44 5.57
CA PRO A 159 -19.56 4.79 6.76
C PRO A 159 -18.05 4.61 6.72
N TYR A 160 -17.38 4.59 7.89
CA TYR A 160 -15.92 4.53 7.98
C TYR A 160 -15.29 3.37 7.18
N GLY A 161 -15.83 2.18 7.30
CA GLY A 161 -15.36 1.01 6.53
C GLY A 161 -15.53 1.16 5.01
N SER A 162 -16.57 1.91 4.57
CA SER A 162 -16.77 2.26 3.16
C SER A 162 -15.77 3.30 2.68
N GLN A 163 -15.46 4.31 3.51
CA GLN A 163 -14.42 5.29 3.21
C GLN A 163 -13.05 4.63 3.03
N ARG A 164 -12.71 3.64 3.87
CA ARG A 164 -11.46 2.89 3.75
C ARG A 164 -11.40 2.08 2.46
N ARG A 165 -12.50 1.41 2.07
CA ARG A 165 -12.59 0.70 0.80
C ARG A 165 -12.49 1.66 -0.40
N LEU A 166 -13.10 2.84 -0.31
CA LEU A 166 -12.98 3.89 -1.32
C LEU A 166 -11.52 4.39 -1.48
N GLU A 167 -10.80 4.55 -0.36
CA GLU A 167 -9.38 4.92 -0.40
C GLU A 167 -8.53 3.87 -1.12
N ILE A 168 -8.79 2.58 -0.87
CA ILE A 168 -8.14 1.47 -1.59
C ILE A 168 -8.48 1.52 -3.08
N ALA A 169 -9.76 1.70 -3.43
CA ALA A 169 -10.18 1.81 -4.84
C ALA A 169 -9.50 2.99 -5.54
N ARG A 170 -9.39 4.14 -4.88
CA ARG A 170 -8.65 5.30 -5.42
C ARG A 170 -7.17 4.99 -5.64
N ALA A 171 -6.53 4.26 -4.73
CA ALA A 171 -5.15 3.82 -4.92
C ALA A 171 -5.02 2.83 -6.10
N MET A 172 -5.96 1.87 -6.21
CA MET A 172 -6.02 0.92 -7.33
C MET A 172 -6.27 1.61 -8.67
N ALA A 173 -6.99 2.74 -8.69
CA ALA A 173 -7.25 3.52 -9.91
C ALA A 173 -5.96 4.02 -10.58
N THR A 174 -4.83 4.07 -9.86
CA THR A 174 -3.51 4.36 -10.42
C THR A 174 -2.91 3.16 -11.18
N GLU A 175 -3.62 2.02 -11.28
CA GLU A 175 -3.16 0.76 -11.89
C GLU A 175 -1.76 0.35 -11.38
N PRO A 176 -1.60 0.14 -10.06
CA PRO A 176 -0.31 -0.18 -9.49
C PRO A 176 0.02 -1.67 -9.68
N ALA A 177 1.32 -1.98 -9.69
CA ALA A 177 1.81 -3.35 -9.53
C ALA A 177 2.13 -3.67 -8.06
N LEU A 178 2.29 -2.63 -7.24
CA LEU A 178 2.57 -2.73 -5.80
C LEU A 178 1.68 -1.76 -5.03
N LEU A 179 0.90 -2.30 -4.10
CA LEU A 179 0.00 -1.53 -3.25
C LEU A 179 0.46 -1.58 -1.79
N PHE A 180 0.71 -0.41 -1.22
CA PHE A 180 1.01 -0.24 0.18
C PHE A 180 -0.26 0.11 0.96
N LEU A 181 -0.57 -0.68 1.99
CA LEU A 181 -1.69 -0.47 2.90
C LEU A 181 -1.16 -0.18 4.31
N ASP A 182 -1.47 1.01 4.81
CA ASP A 182 -1.00 1.51 6.10
C ASP A 182 -2.16 1.45 7.11
N GLU A 183 -2.14 0.46 7.99
CA GLU A 183 -3.15 0.16 9.01
C GLU A 183 -4.60 0.19 8.47
N PRO A 184 -4.91 -0.57 7.41
CA PRO A 184 -6.19 -0.45 6.73
C PRO A 184 -7.37 -0.93 7.59
N ALA A 185 -7.16 -1.79 8.58
CA ALA A 185 -8.21 -2.30 9.47
C ALA A 185 -8.41 -1.45 10.75
N ALA A 186 -7.58 -0.41 10.96
CA ALA A 186 -7.68 0.42 12.16
C ALA A 186 -9.07 1.06 12.30
N GLY A 187 -9.68 0.93 13.48
CA GLY A 187 -10.99 1.50 13.80
C GLY A 187 -12.20 0.75 13.21
N MET A 188 -11.99 -0.37 12.53
CA MET A 188 -13.07 -1.22 11.99
C MET A 188 -13.59 -2.22 13.02
N ASN A 189 -14.87 -2.53 12.92
CA ASN A 189 -15.46 -3.64 13.67
C ASN A 189 -15.02 -4.99 13.04
N PRO A 190 -15.18 -6.15 13.76
CA PRO A 190 -14.74 -7.45 13.26
C PRO A 190 -15.34 -7.87 11.91
N GLN A 191 -16.58 -7.47 11.62
CA GLN A 191 -17.24 -7.81 10.35
C GLN A 191 -16.64 -7.00 9.19
N GLU A 192 -16.41 -5.71 9.40
CA GLU A 192 -15.74 -4.83 8.45
C GLU A 192 -14.31 -5.28 8.18
N THR A 193 -13.56 -5.63 9.24
CA THR A 193 -12.21 -6.19 9.13
C THR A 193 -12.21 -7.46 8.28
N ALA A 194 -13.11 -8.40 8.55
CA ALA A 194 -13.20 -9.63 7.77
C ALA A 194 -13.55 -9.37 6.29
N ALA A 195 -14.41 -8.39 6.00
CA ALA A 195 -14.74 -8.00 4.64
C ALA A 195 -13.53 -7.35 3.93
N LEU A 196 -12.81 -6.48 4.63
CA LEU A 196 -11.58 -5.86 4.13
C LEU A 196 -10.51 -6.90 3.81
N LEU A 197 -10.27 -7.88 4.69
CA LEU A 197 -9.29 -8.93 4.47
C LEU A 197 -9.64 -9.82 3.26
N ARG A 198 -10.93 -10.08 3.02
CA ARG A 198 -11.35 -10.75 1.79
C ARG A 198 -11.03 -9.92 0.55
N LEU A 199 -11.30 -8.62 0.59
CA LEU A 199 -10.96 -7.70 -0.51
C LEU A 199 -9.44 -7.69 -0.77
N ILE A 200 -8.61 -7.58 0.27
CA ILE A 200 -7.15 -7.57 0.14
C ILE A 200 -6.64 -8.86 -0.52
N ARG A 201 -7.16 -10.02 -0.11
CA ARG A 201 -6.81 -11.30 -0.74
C ARG A 201 -7.26 -11.37 -2.19
N GLN A 202 -8.49 -10.93 -2.50
CA GLN A 202 -9.00 -10.86 -3.86
C GLN A 202 -8.09 -10.00 -4.74
N ILE A 203 -7.67 -8.82 -4.27
CA ILE A 203 -6.74 -7.94 -4.98
C ILE A 203 -5.41 -8.66 -5.27
N ARG A 204 -4.86 -9.39 -4.30
CA ARG A 204 -3.66 -10.21 -4.48
C ARG A 204 -3.86 -11.31 -5.51
N ASP A 205 -4.97 -12.04 -5.42
CA ASP A 205 -5.28 -13.18 -6.30
C ASP A 205 -5.47 -12.75 -7.77
N GLU A 206 -5.78 -11.47 -8.01
CA GLU A 206 -5.81 -10.84 -9.34
C GLU A 206 -4.44 -10.35 -9.82
N GLY A 207 -3.38 -10.67 -9.11
CA GLY A 207 -2.01 -10.41 -9.57
C GLY A 207 -1.33 -9.20 -8.96
N MET A 208 -1.88 -8.59 -7.91
CA MET A 208 -1.28 -7.42 -7.27
C MET A 208 -0.41 -7.82 -6.07
N THR A 209 0.80 -7.29 -6.00
CA THR A 209 1.64 -7.41 -4.81
C THR A 209 1.21 -6.39 -3.77
N ILE A 210 1.12 -6.80 -2.50
CA ILE A 210 0.64 -5.96 -1.41
C ILE A 210 1.65 -5.96 -0.27
N ILE A 211 1.96 -4.77 0.27
CA ILE A 211 2.68 -4.62 1.53
C ILE A 211 1.72 -4.02 2.54
N LEU A 212 1.51 -4.75 3.63
CA LEU A 212 0.55 -4.43 4.67
C LEU A 212 1.27 -4.05 5.96
N ILE A 213 1.15 -2.80 6.42
CA ILE A 213 1.52 -2.43 7.79
C ILE A 213 0.29 -2.62 8.66
N GLU A 214 0.43 -3.35 9.74
CA GLU A 214 -0.59 -3.54 10.76
C GLU A 214 0.05 -3.78 12.13
N HIS A 215 -0.69 -3.45 13.16
CA HIS A 215 -0.32 -3.70 14.54
C HIS A 215 -1.19 -4.80 15.17
N ASP A 216 -2.34 -5.13 14.59
CA ASP A 216 -3.16 -6.28 15.00
C ASP A 216 -2.60 -7.58 14.42
N MET A 217 -2.00 -8.37 15.30
CA MET A 217 -1.42 -9.67 14.94
C MET A 217 -2.42 -10.61 14.28
N LYS A 218 -3.72 -10.56 14.65
CA LYS A 218 -4.73 -11.43 14.04
C LYS A 218 -4.96 -11.06 12.58
N VAL A 219 -4.95 -9.77 12.27
CA VAL A 219 -5.10 -9.25 10.91
C VAL A 219 -3.92 -9.69 10.06
N VAL A 220 -2.69 -9.47 10.53
CA VAL A 220 -1.46 -9.82 9.80
C VAL A 220 -1.34 -11.32 9.59
N MET A 221 -1.46 -12.11 10.67
CA MET A 221 -1.36 -13.58 10.60
C MET A 221 -2.43 -14.18 9.69
N GLY A 222 -3.60 -13.55 9.64
CA GLY A 222 -4.72 -14.03 8.82
C GLY A 222 -4.67 -13.61 7.35
N SER A 223 -3.81 -12.67 6.95
CA SER A 223 -3.82 -12.11 5.59
C SER A 223 -2.49 -12.20 4.86
N SER A 224 -1.37 -12.29 5.55
CA SER A 224 -0.05 -12.24 4.95
C SER A 224 0.47 -13.63 4.56
N ASP A 225 1.14 -13.71 3.42
CA ASP A 225 1.85 -14.91 2.97
C ASP A 225 3.21 -15.00 3.68
N ARG A 226 3.85 -13.86 3.89
CA ARG A 226 5.12 -13.69 4.60
C ARG A 226 5.05 -12.45 5.49
N ILE A 227 5.76 -12.49 6.61
CA ILE A 227 5.81 -11.39 7.57
C ILE A 227 7.27 -11.00 7.78
N VAL A 228 7.53 -9.71 7.78
CA VAL A 228 8.80 -9.09 8.17
C VAL A 228 8.59 -8.30 9.45
N VAL A 229 9.46 -8.53 10.43
CA VAL A 229 9.37 -7.87 11.73
C VAL A 229 10.52 -6.89 11.88
N LEU A 230 10.18 -5.63 12.16
CA LEU A 230 11.14 -4.60 12.51
C LEU A 230 11.11 -4.33 14.01
N ASP A 231 12.28 -4.09 14.59
CA ASP A 231 12.45 -3.52 15.91
C ASP A 231 13.66 -2.59 15.92
N HIS A 232 13.54 -1.42 16.56
CA HIS A 232 14.61 -0.39 16.65
C HIS A 232 15.29 -0.08 15.30
N GLY A 233 14.53 -0.10 14.20
CA GLY A 233 15.01 0.18 12.85
C GLY A 233 15.69 -1.00 12.15
N GLU A 234 15.75 -2.19 12.76
CA GLU A 234 16.38 -3.38 12.21
C GLU A 234 15.37 -4.49 11.92
N LYS A 235 15.66 -5.34 10.95
CA LYS A 235 14.86 -6.55 10.68
C LYS A 235 15.30 -7.64 11.67
N ILE A 236 14.42 -8.03 12.58
CA ILE A 236 14.69 -9.04 13.61
C ILE A 236 14.19 -10.44 13.24
N ALA A 237 13.16 -10.53 12.40
CA ALA A 237 12.62 -11.80 11.94
C ALA A 237 11.96 -11.66 10.57
N GLU A 238 11.88 -12.78 9.83
CA GLU A 238 11.18 -12.90 8.55
C GLU A 238 10.76 -14.36 8.33
N GLY A 239 9.54 -14.57 7.86
CA GLY A 239 9.04 -15.92 7.54
C GLY A 239 7.54 -15.97 7.38
N SER A 240 7.00 -17.19 7.27
CA SER A 240 5.56 -17.43 7.30
C SER A 240 4.95 -16.98 8.63
N PRO A 241 3.63 -16.72 8.68
CA PRO A 241 2.95 -16.36 9.92
C PRO A 241 3.27 -17.29 11.10
N ASP A 242 3.32 -18.61 10.87
CA ASP A 242 3.60 -19.59 11.92
C ASP A 242 5.05 -19.51 12.44
N VAL A 243 6.01 -19.23 11.56
CA VAL A 243 7.42 -19.04 11.93
C VAL A 243 7.57 -17.80 12.81
N VAL A 244 7.02 -16.68 12.36
CA VAL A 244 7.14 -15.39 13.05
C VAL A 244 6.41 -15.41 14.41
N ARG A 245 5.26 -16.07 14.48
CA ARG A 245 4.49 -16.19 15.73
C ARG A 245 5.27 -16.87 16.87
N ASN A 246 6.14 -17.82 16.52
CA ASN A 246 6.89 -18.62 17.48
C ASN A 246 8.34 -18.15 17.65
N ASP A 247 8.75 -17.06 16.99
CA ASP A 247 10.10 -16.52 17.09
C ASP A 247 10.31 -15.81 18.43
N ALA A 248 11.33 -16.26 19.18
CA ALA A 248 11.63 -15.73 20.50
C ALA A 248 11.97 -14.23 20.50
N LYS A 249 12.65 -13.72 19.44
CA LYS A 249 12.98 -12.30 19.31
C LYS A 249 11.71 -11.47 19.08
N VAL A 250 10.75 -12.01 18.33
CA VAL A 250 9.47 -11.33 18.07
C VAL A 250 8.67 -11.26 19.38
N ILE A 251 8.58 -12.37 20.12
CA ILE A 251 7.91 -12.41 21.42
C ILE A 251 8.54 -11.39 22.39
N GLU A 252 9.87 -11.37 22.49
CA GLU A 252 10.60 -10.42 23.35
C GLU A 252 10.34 -8.96 22.95
N ALA A 253 10.32 -8.65 21.64
CA ALA A 253 10.08 -7.30 21.13
C ALA A 253 8.69 -6.75 21.49
N TYR A 254 7.67 -7.62 21.57
CA TYR A 254 6.29 -7.23 21.89
C TYR A 254 5.97 -7.27 23.39
N LEU A 255 6.57 -8.20 24.16
CA LEU A 255 6.29 -8.37 25.58
C LEU A 255 7.29 -7.64 26.49
N GLY A 256 8.44 -7.22 25.93
CA GLY A 256 9.56 -6.65 26.70
C GLY A 256 10.47 -7.73 27.30
N LYS A 257 11.71 -7.31 27.65
CA LYS A 257 12.67 -8.19 28.32
C LYS A 257 12.16 -8.55 29.72
N GLY A 258 11.72 -9.79 29.91
CA GLY A 258 11.38 -10.31 31.24
C GLY A 258 9.93 -10.81 31.43
N ALA A 259 9.20 -11.14 30.36
CA ALA A 259 7.95 -11.89 30.48
C ALA A 259 8.20 -13.40 30.47
#